data_0385fd619e4e869dc524255b5fb8aeab
#
_entry.id   0385fd619e4e869dc524255b5fb8aeab
#
_cell.length_a   1.000
_cell.length_b   1.000
_cell.length_c   1.000
_cell.angle_alpha   90.00
_cell.angle_beta   90.00
_cell.angle_gamma   90.00
#
_symmetry.space_group_name_H-M   'P 1'
#
loop_
_entity.id
_entity.type
_entity.pdbx_description
1 polymer ?
#
loop_
_entity_poly.entity_id
_entity_poly.type
_entity_poly.pdbx_seq_one_letter_code
_entity_poly.pdbx_strand_id
1 'polypeptide(L)'
;MGFIADLHLHSRFAYACSKNLTLVNMAAWAKIKGIALLSSADFTHPAWLAELKKTLVPTEDGDFEFQGVRFVLGTEISCVYKQGGRPRRVHLLVFAPGFETVNGIREMLAGLNSKLNGDGRPTVRAS
;
A
#
# COMPACT_ATOMS: atom_id res chain seq x y z
N MET A 1 17.23 -19.46 6.91
CA MET A 1 17.87 -18.19 6.54
C MET A 1 16.84 -17.10 6.53
N GLY A 2 17.21 -15.93 7.02
CA GLY A 2 16.36 -14.76 7.00
C GLY A 2 16.43 -13.98 5.68
N PHE A 3 15.48 -13.07 5.49
CA PHE A 3 15.47 -12.12 4.39
C PHE A 3 15.10 -10.74 4.91
N ILE A 4 15.39 -9.70 4.13
CA ILE A 4 15.05 -8.32 4.48
C ILE A 4 13.76 -7.94 3.75
N ALA A 5 12.82 -7.37 4.51
CA ALA A 5 11.55 -6.87 3.99
C ALA A 5 11.40 -5.39 4.33
N ASP A 6 10.83 -4.62 3.41
CA ASP A 6 10.35 -3.26 3.67
C ASP A 6 8.82 -3.24 3.44
N LEU A 7 8.08 -3.11 4.53
CA LEU A 7 6.63 -3.21 4.54
C LEU A 7 5.92 -1.85 4.69
N HIS A 8 6.68 -0.76 4.83
CA HIS A 8 6.14 0.59 4.97
C HIS A 8 6.66 1.50 3.86
N LEU A 9 5.98 1.49 2.74
CA LEU A 9 6.32 2.24 1.54
C LEU A 9 5.13 3.07 1.06
N HIS A 10 5.42 4.00 0.16
CA HIS A 10 4.45 4.75 -0.60
C HIS A 10 4.77 4.71 -2.09
N SER A 11 3.75 4.90 -2.92
CA SER A 11 3.89 5.04 -4.36
C SER A 11 3.98 6.52 -4.76
N ARG A 12 4.16 6.75 -6.05
CA ARG A 12 4.12 8.10 -6.65
C ARG A 12 2.79 8.84 -6.49
N PHE A 13 1.74 8.14 -6.07
CA PHE A 13 0.41 8.72 -5.85
C PHE A 13 0.21 9.24 -4.43
N ALA A 14 1.12 8.95 -3.50
CA ALA A 14 1.08 9.52 -2.17
C ALA A 14 1.59 10.97 -2.17
N TYR A 15 0.99 11.81 -1.32
CA TYR A 15 1.43 13.19 -1.16
C TYR A 15 2.87 13.25 -0.63
N ALA A 16 3.61 14.25 -1.08
CA ALA A 16 5.01 14.48 -0.72
C ALA A 16 5.97 13.34 -1.11
N CYS A 17 5.54 12.42 -1.96
CA CYS A 17 6.38 11.34 -2.48
C CYS A 17 6.88 11.63 -3.90
N SER A 18 8.04 11.06 -4.23
CA SER A 18 8.63 11.21 -5.55
C SER A 18 7.73 10.59 -6.64
N LYS A 19 7.60 11.27 -7.76
CA LYS A 19 6.95 10.73 -8.96
C LYS A 19 7.68 9.53 -9.57
N ASN A 20 8.91 9.30 -9.16
CA ASN A 20 9.73 8.16 -9.58
C ASN A 20 9.47 6.89 -8.76
N LEU A 21 8.57 6.90 -7.78
CA LEU A 21 8.16 5.72 -7.01
C LEU A 21 7.19 4.85 -7.83
N THR A 22 7.72 4.28 -8.89
CA THR A 22 7.07 3.29 -9.77
C THR A 22 7.47 1.88 -9.37
N LEU A 23 6.70 0.87 -9.79
CA LEU A 23 7.05 -0.54 -9.51
C LEU A 23 8.43 -0.91 -10.08
N VAL A 24 8.77 -0.42 -11.26
CA VAL A 24 10.08 -0.67 -11.87
C VAL A 24 11.21 -0.14 -10.99
N ASN A 25 11.09 1.10 -10.54
CA ASN A 25 12.12 1.72 -9.69
C ASN A 25 12.16 1.11 -8.29
N MET A 26 11.00 0.77 -7.72
CA MET A 26 10.94 0.08 -6.43
C MET A 26 11.65 -1.28 -6.49
N ALA A 27 11.40 -2.07 -7.52
CA ALA A 27 12.07 -3.35 -7.72
C ALA A 27 13.59 -3.18 -7.94
N ALA A 28 14.01 -2.22 -8.75
CA ALA A 28 15.43 -1.95 -8.99
C ALA A 28 16.16 -1.56 -7.71
N TRP A 29 15.60 -0.64 -6.92
CA TRP A 29 16.19 -0.21 -5.65
C TRP A 29 16.17 -1.30 -4.58
N ALA A 30 15.14 -2.15 -4.56
CA ALA A 30 15.10 -3.30 -3.67
C ALA A 30 16.30 -4.23 -3.90
N LYS A 31 16.63 -4.52 -5.16
CA LYS A 31 17.81 -5.33 -5.51
C LYS A 31 19.11 -4.69 -5.05
N ILE A 32 19.27 -3.38 -5.29
CA ILE A 32 20.46 -2.63 -4.88
C ILE A 32 20.64 -2.68 -3.36
N LYS A 33 19.54 -2.54 -2.61
CA LYS A 33 19.55 -2.54 -1.13
C LYS A 33 19.54 -3.93 -0.50
N GLY A 34 19.42 -5.00 -1.28
CA GLY A 34 19.31 -6.36 -0.76
C GLY A 34 17.97 -6.68 -0.11
N ILE A 35 16.89 -5.98 -0.49
CA ILE A 35 15.54 -6.20 0.02
C ILE A 35 14.86 -7.26 -0.86
N ALA A 36 14.38 -8.34 -0.23
CA ALA A 36 13.75 -9.45 -0.93
C ALA A 36 12.23 -9.30 -1.06
N LEU A 37 11.59 -8.61 -0.11
CA LEU A 37 10.14 -8.45 -0.05
C LEU A 37 9.78 -6.99 0.18
N LEU A 38 8.90 -6.46 -0.68
CA LEU A 38 8.34 -5.10 -0.57
C LEU A 38 6.84 -5.14 -0.33
N SER A 39 6.32 -4.14 0.39
CA SER A 39 4.91 -3.78 0.28
C SER A 39 4.67 -3.14 -1.10
N SER A 40 3.52 -3.46 -1.72
CA SER A 40 3.08 -2.76 -2.93
C SER A 40 2.77 -1.29 -2.68
N ALA A 41 2.50 -0.95 -1.42
CA ALA A 41 1.99 0.35 -0.98
C ALA A 41 0.65 0.75 -1.63
N ASP A 42 -0.02 1.70 -1.07
CA ASP A 42 -1.08 2.53 -1.64
C ASP A 42 -2.16 1.81 -2.46
N PHE A 43 -2.47 0.55 -2.15
CA PHE A 43 -3.42 -0.25 -2.95
C PHE A 43 -4.85 0.33 -2.99
N THR A 44 -5.15 1.29 -2.12
CA THR A 44 -6.47 1.94 -2.13
C THR A 44 -6.64 2.97 -3.24
N HIS A 45 -5.54 3.52 -3.77
CA HIS A 45 -5.59 4.49 -4.85
C HIS A 45 -5.95 3.80 -6.18
N PRO A 46 -7.02 4.25 -6.89
CA PRO A 46 -7.54 3.52 -8.05
C PRO A 46 -6.54 3.37 -9.19
N ALA A 47 -5.79 4.42 -9.51
CA ALA A 47 -4.79 4.36 -10.59
C ALA A 47 -3.62 3.44 -10.24
N TRP A 48 -3.14 3.48 -9.00
CA TRP A 48 -2.08 2.58 -8.56
C TRP A 48 -2.55 1.13 -8.50
N LEU A 49 -3.75 0.89 -7.99
CA LEU A 49 -4.35 -0.46 -7.98
C LEU A 49 -4.45 -1.06 -9.39
N ALA A 50 -4.82 -0.25 -10.38
CA ALA A 50 -4.85 -0.70 -11.77
C ALA A 50 -3.45 -1.12 -12.27
N GLU A 51 -2.41 -0.36 -11.92
CA GLU A 51 -1.02 -0.72 -12.24
C GLU A 51 -0.59 -2.01 -11.53
N LEU A 52 -0.92 -2.17 -10.24
CA LEU A 52 -0.61 -3.39 -9.49
C LEU A 52 -1.25 -4.62 -10.12
N LYS A 53 -2.54 -4.55 -10.45
CA LYS A 53 -3.27 -5.67 -11.08
C LYS A 53 -2.70 -6.06 -12.44
N LYS A 54 -2.23 -5.08 -13.21
CA LYS A 54 -1.63 -5.29 -14.54
C LYS A 54 -0.23 -5.89 -14.46
N THR A 55 0.53 -5.56 -13.42
CA THR A 55 1.98 -5.75 -13.38
C THR A 55 2.42 -6.90 -12.46
N LEU A 56 1.81 -7.03 -11.28
CA LEU A 56 2.20 -8.05 -10.31
C LEU A 56 1.67 -9.43 -10.71
N VAL A 57 2.54 -10.44 -10.63
CA VAL A 57 2.22 -11.82 -10.96
C VAL A 57 2.09 -12.63 -9.66
N PRO A 58 0.95 -13.30 -9.40
CA PRO A 58 0.81 -14.14 -8.21
C PRO A 58 1.80 -15.30 -8.21
N THR A 59 2.30 -15.66 -7.03
CA THR A 59 3.16 -16.81 -6.82
C THR A 59 2.45 -17.94 -6.09
N GLU A 60 3.06 -19.12 -6.06
CA GLU A 60 2.54 -20.27 -5.32
C GLU A 60 2.56 -20.06 -3.79
N ASP A 61 3.42 -19.15 -3.30
CA ASP A 61 3.56 -18.82 -1.88
C ASP A 61 2.48 -17.85 -1.37
N GLY A 62 1.62 -17.35 -2.26
CA GLY A 62 0.52 -16.44 -1.91
C GLY A 62 0.90 -14.95 -1.92
N ASP A 63 2.11 -14.63 -2.30
CA ASP A 63 2.57 -13.28 -2.57
C ASP A 63 2.58 -13.00 -4.10
N PHE A 64 3.24 -11.93 -4.50
CA PHE A 64 3.38 -11.53 -5.89
C PHE A 64 4.84 -11.35 -6.26
N GLU A 65 5.13 -11.40 -7.55
CA GLU A 65 6.46 -11.16 -8.09
C GLU A 65 6.44 -10.13 -9.22
N PHE A 66 7.48 -9.32 -9.26
CA PHE A 66 7.78 -8.44 -10.37
C PHE A 66 9.30 -8.22 -10.45
N GLN A 67 9.88 -8.50 -11.62
CA GLN A 67 11.31 -8.33 -11.88
C GLN A 67 12.24 -8.95 -10.82
N GLY A 68 11.89 -10.13 -10.34
CA GLY A 68 12.69 -10.88 -9.36
C GLY A 68 12.58 -10.38 -7.92
N VAL A 69 11.66 -9.48 -7.62
CA VAL A 69 11.35 -9.00 -6.27
C VAL A 69 9.95 -9.46 -5.88
N ARG A 70 9.80 -9.89 -4.62
CA ARG A 70 8.51 -10.30 -4.07
C ARG A 70 7.77 -9.09 -3.50
N PHE A 71 6.44 -9.11 -3.65
CA PHE A 71 5.55 -8.07 -3.15
C PHE A 71 4.38 -8.66 -2.38
N VAL A 72 4.00 -7.99 -1.29
CA VAL A 72 2.72 -8.18 -0.62
C VAL A 72 1.85 -6.95 -0.85
N LEU A 73 0.53 -7.15 -0.96
CA LEU A 73 -0.39 -6.02 -1.12
C LEU A 73 -0.54 -5.30 0.22
N GLY A 74 -0.11 -4.05 0.26
CA GLY A 74 -0.11 -3.24 1.47
C GLY A 74 -0.61 -1.82 1.22
N THR A 75 -1.06 -1.17 2.28
CA THR A 75 -1.42 0.24 2.29
C THR A 75 -1.29 0.81 3.68
N GLU A 76 -1.11 2.12 3.79
CA GLU A 76 -1.18 2.84 5.05
C GLU A 76 -2.49 3.61 5.12
N ILE A 77 -3.19 3.52 6.25
CA ILE A 77 -4.43 4.24 6.52
C ILE A 77 -4.18 5.19 7.68
N SER A 78 -4.51 6.48 7.49
CA SER A 78 -4.46 7.49 8.53
C SER A 78 -5.82 7.53 9.24
N CYS A 79 -5.86 7.08 10.49
CA CYS A 79 -7.06 7.11 11.32
C CYS A 79 -7.03 8.35 12.22
N VAL A 80 -8.05 9.19 12.14
CA VAL A 80 -8.20 10.41 12.95
C VAL A 80 -9.42 10.26 13.86
N TYR A 81 -9.22 10.46 15.15
CA TYR A 81 -10.27 10.37 16.17
C TYR A 81 -10.07 11.40 17.28
N LYS A 82 -11.04 11.55 18.15
CA LYS A 82 -10.93 12.43 19.34
C LYS A 82 -10.80 11.58 20.60
N GLN A 83 -9.92 12.01 21.48
CA GLN A 83 -9.76 11.43 22.81
C GLN A 83 -9.54 12.56 23.83
N GLY A 84 -10.39 12.62 24.85
CA GLY A 84 -10.34 13.70 25.84
C GLY A 84 -10.47 15.11 25.22
N GLY A 85 -11.32 15.24 24.19
CA GLY A 85 -11.52 16.50 23.46
C GLY A 85 -10.38 16.90 22.53
N ARG A 86 -9.32 16.10 22.42
CA ARG A 86 -8.14 16.39 21.59
C ARG A 86 -8.11 15.47 20.38
N PRO A 87 -7.76 16.00 19.18
CA PRO A 87 -7.58 15.17 18.00
C PRO A 87 -6.37 14.26 18.17
N ARG A 88 -6.52 13.00 17.77
CA ARG A 88 -5.47 11.98 17.71
C ARG A 88 -5.37 11.44 16.30
N ARG A 89 -4.18 11.01 15.92
CA ARG A 89 -3.93 10.37 14.63
C ARG A 89 -3.10 9.12 14.84
N VAL A 90 -3.55 8.02 14.24
CA VAL A 90 -2.82 6.75 14.20
C VAL A 90 -2.70 6.32 12.75
N HIS A 91 -1.53 5.89 12.33
CA HIS A 91 -1.30 5.30 11.02
C HIS A 91 -1.25 3.78 11.17
N LEU A 92 -2.07 3.10 10.38
CA LEU A 92 -2.14 1.64 10.36
C LEU A 92 -1.60 1.13 9.03
N LEU A 93 -0.71 0.15 9.10
CA LEU A 93 -0.33 -0.65 7.95
C LEU A 93 -1.30 -1.82 7.82
N VAL A 94 -1.91 -1.95 6.65
CA VAL A 94 -2.89 -2.99 6.35
C VAL A 94 -2.40 -3.79 5.16
N PHE A 95 -2.44 -5.12 5.28
CA PHE A 95 -2.03 -6.05 4.24
C PHE A 95 -3.20 -6.91 3.81
N ALA A 96 -3.25 -7.25 2.53
CA ALA A 96 -4.30 -8.07 1.95
C ALA A 96 -3.68 -9.27 1.22
N PRO A 97 -4.26 -10.47 1.34
CA PRO A 97 -3.74 -11.67 0.69
C PRO A 97 -3.95 -11.67 -0.83
N GLY A 98 -4.89 -10.87 -1.34
CA GLY A 98 -5.20 -10.81 -2.75
C GLY A 98 -6.04 -9.60 -3.12
N PHE A 99 -6.23 -9.38 -4.42
CA PHE A 99 -6.96 -8.23 -4.94
C PHE A 99 -8.45 -8.23 -4.61
N GLU A 100 -9.05 -9.39 -4.38
CA GLU A 100 -10.45 -9.47 -3.95
C GLU A 100 -10.62 -8.83 -2.55
N THR A 101 -9.72 -9.14 -1.63
CA THR A 101 -9.69 -8.51 -0.29
C THR A 101 -9.43 -7.01 -0.39
N VAL A 102 -8.54 -6.58 -1.29
CA VAL A 102 -8.29 -5.15 -1.56
C VAL A 102 -9.58 -4.44 -1.99
N ASN A 103 -10.34 -5.04 -2.88
CA ASN A 103 -11.62 -4.47 -3.33
C ASN A 103 -12.60 -4.31 -2.15
N GLY A 104 -12.72 -5.31 -1.29
CA GLY A 104 -13.56 -5.24 -0.09
C GLY A 104 -13.13 -4.14 0.88
N ILE A 105 -11.83 -3.98 1.11
CA ILE A 105 -11.27 -2.90 1.95
C ILE A 105 -11.60 -1.53 1.34
N ARG A 106 -11.43 -1.36 0.02
CA ARG A 106 -11.76 -0.10 -0.66
C ARG A 106 -13.24 0.25 -0.56
N GLU A 107 -14.13 -0.72 -0.72
CA GLU A 107 -15.58 -0.52 -0.55
C GLU A 107 -15.92 -0.09 0.87
N MET A 108 -15.33 -0.73 1.86
CA MET A 108 -15.50 -0.36 3.27
C MET A 108 -15.03 1.08 3.53
N LEU A 109 -13.85 1.45 3.05
CA LEU A 109 -13.30 2.80 3.22
C LEU A 109 -14.16 3.86 2.51
N ALA A 110 -14.66 3.57 1.32
CA ALA A 110 -15.57 4.46 0.60
C ALA A 110 -16.89 4.65 1.37
N GLY A 111 -17.41 3.60 1.98
CA GLY A 111 -18.58 3.66 2.87
C GLY A 111 -18.35 4.51 4.12
N LEU A 112 -17.09 4.67 4.56
CA LEU A 112 -16.69 5.57 5.65
C LEU A 112 -16.33 6.99 5.16
N ASN A 113 -16.75 7.36 3.95
CA ASN A 113 -16.48 8.65 3.31
C ASN A 113 -14.98 8.97 3.13
N SER A 114 -14.13 7.96 3.07
CA SER A 114 -12.72 8.13 2.77
C SER A 114 -12.52 8.43 1.27
N LYS A 115 -11.72 9.43 0.96
CA LYS A 115 -11.38 9.76 -0.42
C LYS A 115 -10.20 8.90 -0.86
N LEU A 116 -10.42 8.02 -1.85
CA LEU A 116 -9.42 7.04 -2.29
C LEU A 116 -8.58 7.51 -3.49
N ASN A 117 -9.00 8.56 -4.18
CA ASN A 117 -8.36 9.03 -5.42
C ASN A 117 -7.47 10.27 -5.26
N GLY A 118 -7.31 10.76 -4.05
CA GLY A 118 -6.48 11.95 -3.77
C GLY A 118 -5.08 11.57 -3.34
N ASP A 119 -4.96 10.97 -2.18
CA ASP A 119 -3.69 10.55 -1.57
C ASP A 119 -3.61 9.02 -1.60
N GLY A 120 -2.43 8.48 -1.91
CA GLY A 120 -2.15 7.04 -1.79
C GLY A 120 -2.42 6.50 -0.37
N ARG A 121 -2.33 7.36 0.63
CA ARG A 121 -2.68 7.08 2.03
C ARG A 121 -4.03 7.71 2.38
N PRO A 122 -5.13 6.96 2.39
CA PRO A 122 -6.44 7.49 2.71
C PRO A 122 -6.58 7.85 4.19
N THR A 123 -7.44 8.82 4.48
CA THR A 123 -7.76 9.23 5.84
C THR A 123 -9.15 8.73 6.21
N VAL A 124 -9.26 8.06 7.37
CA VAL A 124 -10.51 7.65 8.00
C VAL A 124 -10.73 8.50 9.25
N ARG A 125 -11.91 9.06 9.38
CA ARG A 125 -12.32 9.84 10.55
C ARG A 125 -13.34 9.04 11.37
N ALA A 126 -12.97 8.73 12.60
CA ALA A 126 -13.88 8.21 13.61
C ALA A 126 -14.46 9.38 14.42
N SER A 127 -15.74 9.36 14.58
CA SER A 127 -16.46 10.38 15.36
C SER A 127 -16.16 10.27 16.86
#